data_9c0795ea4bd235401c7b43fb307c7382
#
_entry.id   9c0795ea4bd235401c7b43fb307c7382
#
_cell.length_a   1.000
_cell.length_b   1.000
_cell.length_c   1.000
_cell.angle_alpha   90.00
_cell.angle_beta   90.00
_cell.angle_gamma   90.00
#
_symmetry.space_group_name_H-M   'P 1'
#
loop_
_entity.id
_entity.type
_entity.pdbx_description
1 polymer ?
#
loop_
_entity_poly.entity_id
_entity_poly.type
_entity_poly.pdbx_seq_one_letter_code
_entity_poly.pdbx_strand_id
1 'polypeptide(L)'
;AGDMPLKLNPGGPNHELTAALSGITEYFNVLHRHHFGVSNVTLHERMKQVFALMADHEEQISAPLVEFLRTKKGVRLIGRQTAAQESRAPTFSFTVAGRRAEEIPVALEPYKVAISSGDFYAARCIRDLGLEAEGGVIRASMVHYNSETDVARLIDALDRVI
;
A
#
# COMPACT_ATOMS: atom_id res chain seq x y z
N ALA A 1 -36.83 11.28 5.15
CA ALA A 1 -35.61 10.47 5.31
C ALA A 1 -35.91 8.98 5.30
N GLY A 2 -36.56 8.45 4.28
CA GLY A 2 -36.96 7.04 4.16
C GLY A 2 -36.52 6.34 2.89
N ASP A 3 -36.07 7.08 1.90
CA ASP A 3 -35.64 6.48 0.62
C ASP A 3 -34.27 5.80 0.76
N MET A 4 -34.26 4.50 0.51
CA MET A 4 -33.05 3.66 0.59
C MET A 4 -31.86 4.22 -0.20
N PRO A 5 -32.00 4.78 -1.42
CA PRO A 5 -30.87 5.35 -2.15
C PRO A 5 -30.20 6.53 -1.43
N LEU A 6 -30.97 7.32 -0.68
CA LEU A 6 -30.48 8.51 0.02
C LEU A 6 -30.01 8.23 1.46
N LYS A 7 -30.38 7.10 2.02
CA LYS A 7 -30.13 6.76 3.41
C LYS A 7 -28.63 6.61 3.73
N LEU A 8 -27.85 6.19 2.77
CA LEU A 8 -26.40 5.98 2.89
C LEU A 8 -25.58 7.10 2.19
N ASN A 9 -26.25 8.10 1.65
CA ASN A 9 -25.60 9.23 1.01
C ASN A 9 -25.83 10.50 1.86
N PRO A 10 -24.87 10.90 2.71
CA PRO A 10 -25.04 12.01 3.64
C PRO A 10 -25.05 13.40 3.00
N GLY A 11 -24.82 13.46 1.69
CA GLY A 11 -24.81 14.70 0.90
C GLY A 11 -25.19 14.47 -0.55
N GLY A 12 -25.05 15.49 -1.39
CA GLY A 12 -25.21 15.35 -2.83
C GLY A 12 -24.12 14.47 -3.45
N PRO A 13 -24.43 13.64 -4.47
CA PRO A 13 -23.41 12.86 -5.15
C PRO A 13 -22.43 13.79 -5.86
N ASN A 14 -21.15 13.44 -5.81
CA ASN A 14 -20.14 14.09 -6.63
C ASN A 14 -20.22 13.49 -8.05
N HIS A 15 -20.83 14.24 -8.96
CA HIS A 15 -21.09 13.78 -10.31
C HIS A 15 -19.80 13.54 -11.12
N GLU A 16 -18.79 14.39 -10.93
CA GLU A 16 -17.50 14.30 -11.61
C GLU A 16 -16.74 13.02 -11.20
N LEU A 17 -16.66 12.77 -9.90
CA LEU A 17 -16.01 11.55 -9.39
C LEU A 17 -16.79 10.30 -9.77
N THR A 18 -18.14 10.38 -9.78
CA THR A 18 -18.98 9.25 -10.23
C THR A 18 -18.73 8.94 -11.69
N ALA A 19 -18.69 9.97 -12.56
CA ALA A 19 -18.38 9.80 -13.97
C ALA A 19 -16.96 9.26 -14.20
N ALA A 20 -16.00 9.67 -13.39
CA ALA A 20 -14.61 9.21 -13.47
C ALA A 20 -14.43 7.70 -13.18
N LEU A 21 -15.40 7.05 -12.51
CA LEU A 21 -15.35 5.59 -12.26
C LEU A 21 -15.29 4.77 -13.56
N SER A 22 -15.84 5.29 -14.68
CA SER A 22 -15.72 4.62 -15.98
C SER A 22 -14.27 4.50 -16.45
N GLY A 23 -13.41 5.45 -16.06
CA GLY A 23 -11.98 5.44 -16.36
C GLY A 23 -11.24 4.26 -15.72
N ILE A 24 -11.72 3.76 -14.59
CA ILE A 24 -11.15 2.57 -13.94
C ILE A 24 -11.30 1.34 -14.86
N THR A 25 -12.49 1.15 -15.41
CA THR A 25 -12.76 0.05 -16.36
C THR A 25 -11.87 0.15 -17.60
N GLU A 26 -11.72 1.36 -18.15
CA GLU A 26 -10.87 1.57 -19.32
C GLU A 26 -9.39 1.31 -19.00
N TYR A 27 -8.91 1.73 -17.83
CA TYR A 27 -7.55 1.43 -17.37
C TYR A 27 -7.29 -0.08 -17.34
N PHE A 28 -8.21 -0.87 -16.75
CA PHE A 28 -8.09 -2.34 -16.75
C PHE A 28 -8.13 -2.92 -18.17
N ASN A 29 -8.94 -2.39 -19.06
CA ASN A 29 -8.98 -2.82 -20.45
C ASN A 29 -7.66 -2.54 -21.18
N VAL A 30 -7.02 -1.40 -20.93
CA VAL A 30 -5.70 -1.06 -21.48
C VAL A 30 -4.64 -2.01 -20.99
N LEU A 31 -4.56 -2.24 -19.67
CA LEU A 31 -3.60 -3.18 -19.08
C LEU A 31 -3.81 -4.60 -19.60
N HIS A 32 -5.06 -5.08 -19.62
CA HIS A 32 -5.35 -6.40 -20.13
C HIS A 32 -4.91 -6.56 -21.59
N ARG A 33 -5.23 -5.60 -22.46
CA ARG A 33 -4.84 -5.64 -23.87
C ARG A 33 -3.34 -5.62 -24.05
N HIS A 34 -2.62 -4.87 -23.21
CA HIS A 34 -1.17 -4.80 -23.26
C HIS A 34 -0.52 -6.15 -22.91
N HIS A 35 -0.98 -6.83 -21.88
CA HIS A 35 -0.37 -8.05 -21.37
C HIS A 35 -0.91 -9.35 -21.99
N PHE A 36 -2.19 -9.38 -22.37
CA PHE A 36 -2.87 -10.60 -22.83
C PHE A 36 -3.39 -10.50 -24.26
N GLY A 37 -3.21 -9.35 -24.93
CA GLY A 37 -3.72 -9.12 -26.27
C GLY A 37 -5.25 -8.90 -26.34
N VAL A 38 -5.78 -8.94 -27.57
CA VAL A 38 -7.23 -8.82 -27.80
C VAL A 38 -7.88 -10.18 -27.53
N SER A 39 -8.87 -10.22 -26.66
CA SER A 39 -9.59 -11.44 -26.29
C SER A 39 -11.07 -11.18 -26.11
N ASN A 40 -11.90 -12.22 -26.29
CA ASN A 40 -13.34 -12.19 -26.10
C ASN A 40 -13.78 -12.57 -24.67
N VAL A 41 -12.87 -12.49 -23.69
CA VAL A 41 -13.21 -12.78 -22.29
C VAL A 41 -14.09 -11.68 -21.69
N THR A 42 -14.90 -12.04 -20.71
CA THR A 42 -15.77 -11.09 -20.00
C THR A 42 -14.96 -10.02 -19.26
N LEU A 43 -15.58 -8.88 -18.93
CA LEU A 43 -14.95 -7.85 -18.11
C LEU A 43 -14.46 -8.41 -16.77
N HIS A 44 -15.25 -9.28 -16.14
CA HIS A 44 -14.88 -9.92 -14.87
C HIS A 44 -13.59 -10.75 -15.00
N GLU A 45 -13.48 -11.55 -16.04
CA GLU A 45 -12.28 -12.37 -16.28
C GLU A 45 -11.06 -11.51 -16.60
N ARG A 46 -11.23 -10.43 -17.40
CA ARG A 46 -10.15 -9.46 -17.63
C ARG A 46 -9.65 -8.84 -16.33
N MET A 47 -10.56 -8.39 -15.49
CA MET A 47 -10.19 -7.81 -14.18
C MET A 47 -9.45 -8.83 -13.31
N LYS A 48 -9.93 -10.08 -13.25
CA LYS A 48 -9.23 -11.15 -12.50
C LYS A 48 -7.82 -11.38 -13.01
N GLN A 49 -7.62 -11.44 -14.32
CA GLN A 49 -6.29 -11.63 -14.92
C GLN A 49 -5.36 -10.44 -14.60
N VAL A 50 -5.85 -9.22 -14.70
CA VAL A 50 -5.07 -8.03 -14.39
C VAL A 50 -4.76 -7.94 -12.88
N PHE A 51 -5.71 -8.25 -12.01
CA PHE A 51 -5.46 -8.28 -10.57
C PHE A 51 -4.43 -9.35 -10.18
N ALA A 52 -4.47 -10.52 -10.79
CA ALA A 52 -3.45 -11.54 -10.55
C ALA A 52 -2.06 -11.05 -10.98
N LEU A 53 -1.95 -10.43 -12.15
CA LEU A 53 -0.71 -9.83 -12.63
C LEU A 53 -0.18 -8.74 -11.69
N MET A 54 -1.06 -7.87 -11.19
CA MET A 54 -0.70 -6.83 -10.22
C MET A 54 -0.21 -7.44 -8.90
N ALA A 55 -0.93 -8.44 -8.38
CA ALA A 55 -0.59 -9.09 -7.13
C ALA A 55 0.75 -9.83 -7.21
N ASP A 56 1.01 -10.53 -8.31
CA ASP A 56 2.30 -11.20 -8.56
C ASP A 56 3.46 -10.19 -8.59
N HIS A 57 3.28 -9.07 -9.29
CA HIS A 57 4.28 -8.00 -9.35
C HIS A 57 4.51 -7.37 -7.97
N GLU A 58 3.44 -7.02 -7.26
CA GLU A 58 3.49 -6.42 -5.93
C GLU A 58 4.18 -7.34 -4.91
N GLU A 59 3.93 -8.65 -4.97
CA GLU A 59 4.66 -9.63 -4.16
C GLU A 59 6.15 -9.63 -4.48
N GLN A 60 6.51 -9.70 -5.75
CA GLN A 60 7.90 -9.73 -6.20
C GLN A 60 8.68 -8.50 -5.76
N ILE A 61 8.15 -7.30 -6.01
CA ILE A 61 8.86 -6.05 -5.66
C ILE A 61 8.91 -5.81 -4.15
N SER A 62 7.93 -6.31 -3.37
CA SER A 62 7.90 -6.10 -1.92
C SER A 62 8.69 -7.12 -1.11
N ALA A 63 8.99 -8.29 -1.67
CA ALA A 63 9.73 -9.33 -0.96
C ALA A 63 11.09 -8.86 -0.40
N PRO A 64 11.93 -8.10 -1.13
CA PRO A 64 13.18 -7.56 -0.59
C PRO A 64 12.97 -6.60 0.59
N LEU A 65 11.92 -5.78 0.56
CA LEU A 65 11.60 -4.88 1.67
C LEU A 65 11.18 -5.65 2.91
N VAL A 66 10.37 -6.69 2.77
CA VAL A 66 9.96 -7.56 3.89
C VAL A 66 11.19 -8.21 4.51
N GLU A 67 12.08 -8.75 3.71
CA GLU A 67 13.32 -9.38 4.21
C GLU A 67 14.21 -8.36 4.93
N PHE A 68 14.39 -7.16 4.38
CA PHE A 68 15.12 -6.09 5.04
C PHE A 68 14.49 -5.72 6.39
N LEU A 69 13.18 -5.43 6.44
CA LEU A 69 12.49 -5.04 7.67
C LEU A 69 12.50 -6.14 8.73
N ARG A 70 12.47 -7.41 8.31
CA ARG A 70 12.49 -8.57 9.21
C ARG A 70 13.86 -8.81 9.83
N THR A 71 14.92 -8.54 9.09
CA THR A 71 16.30 -8.85 9.50
C THR A 71 17.05 -7.65 10.08
N LYS A 72 16.59 -6.42 9.80
CA LYS A 72 17.23 -5.20 10.30
C LYS A 72 17.10 -5.11 11.82
N LYS A 73 18.25 -5.01 12.51
CA LYS A 73 18.31 -4.91 13.97
C LYS A 73 17.58 -3.65 14.46
N GLY A 74 16.73 -3.81 15.45
CA GLY A 74 15.95 -2.68 16.02
C GLY A 74 14.66 -2.38 15.27
N VAL A 75 14.39 -3.05 14.16
CA VAL A 75 13.12 -2.92 13.44
C VAL A 75 12.14 -4.03 13.86
N ARG A 76 10.88 -3.65 14.09
CA ARG A 76 9.78 -4.57 14.33
C ARG A 76 8.74 -4.40 13.22
N LEU A 77 8.65 -5.36 12.31
CA LEU A 77 7.59 -5.42 11.31
C LEU A 77 6.26 -5.80 11.99
N ILE A 78 5.21 -5.03 11.75
CA ILE A 78 3.88 -5.26 12.32
C ILE A 78 3.05 -6.10 11.32
N GLY A 79 2.37 -7.12 11.86
CA GLY A 79 1.54 -8.02 11.06
C GLY A 79 2.33 -9.19 10.46
N ARG A 80 1.89 -9.66 9.28
CA ARG A 80 2.47 -10.84 8.62
C ARG A 80 3.92 -10.59 8.19
N GLN A 81 4.78 -11.58 8.43
CA GLN A 81 6.22 -11.54 8.14
C GLN A 81 6.56 -12.08 6.73
N THR A 82 5.68 -11.89 5.78
CA THR A 82 5.79 -12.38 4.40
C THR A 82 5.27 -11.34 3.42
N ALA A 83 5.74 -11.38 2.18
CA ALA A 83 5.20 -10.59 1.07
C ALA A 83 4.08 -11.34 0.31
N ALA A 84 3.84 -12.61 0.64
CA ALA A 84 2.90 -13.48 -0.09
C ALA A 84 1.52 -12.82 -0.27
N GLN A 85 1.07 -12.73 -1.51
CA GLN A 85 -0.13 -12.01 -1.91
C GLN A 85 -1.42 -12.53 -1.25
N GLU A 86 -1.46 -13.82 -0.88
CA GLU A 86 -2.60 -14.42 -0.17
C GLU A 86 -2.67 -13.96 1.29
N SER A 87 -1.59 -13.43 1.82
CA SER A 87 -1.44 -13.10 3.24
C SER A 87 -1.52 -11.61 3.52
N ARG A 88 -1.22 -10.74 2.55
CA ARG A 88 -1.22 -9.29 2.73
C ARG A 88 -1.27 -8.50 1.43
N ALA A 89 -1.72 -7.26 1.54
CA ALA A 89 -1.49 -6.23 0.54
C ALA A 89 -0.06 -5.65 0.68
N PRO A 90 0.49 -4.98 -0.34
CA PRO A 90 1.85 -4.42 -0.34
C PRO A 90 1.95 -3.13 0.50
N THR A 91 1.49 -3.22 1.73
CA THR A 91 1.53 -2.14 2.75
C THR A 91 2.19 -2.68 4.00
N PHE A 92 3.27 -2.04 4.42
CA PHE A 92 4.16 -2.51 5.48
C PHE A 92 4.23 -1.47 6.59
N SER A 93 3.75 -1.85 7.77
CA SER A 93 3.84 -1.05 8.99
C SER A 93 4.94 -1.61 9.88
N PHE A 94 5.80 -0.74 10.39
CA PHE A 94 6.90 -1.14 11.25
C PHE A 94 7.23 -0.05 12.28
N THR A 95 7.99 -0.41 13.31
CA THR A 95 8.57 0.52 14.28
C THR A 95 10.09 0.35 14.33
N VAL A 96 10.77 1.37 14.84
CA VAL A 96 12.23 1.38 15.03
C VAL A 96 12.51 1.65 16.50
N ALA A 97 13.24 0.77 17.15
CA ALA A 97 13.53 0.85 18.57
C ALA A 97 14.24 2.17 18.93
N GLY A 98 13.71 2.87 19.92
CA GLY A 98 14.27 4.14 20.39
C GLY A 98 14.00 5.34 19.48
N ARG A 99 13.16 5.19 18.45
CA ARG A 99 12.79 6.27 17.54
C ARG A 99 11.27 6.46 17.52
N ARG A 100 10.83 7.70 17.45
CA ARG A 100 9.42 8.00 17.19
C ARG A 100 9.10 7.84 15.71
N ALA A 101 7.88 7.40 15.41
CA ALA A 101 7.48 7.08 14.04
C ALA A 101 7.63 8.27 13.08
N GLU A 102 7.33 9.49 13.54
CA GLU A 102 7.41 10.72 12.74
C GLU A 102 8.84 11.14 12.38
N GLU A 103 9.86 10.66 13.07
CA GLU A 103 11.25 11.01 12.78
C GLU A 103 11.79 10.34 11.48
N ILE A 104 11.25 9.18 11.14
CA ILE A 104 11.78 8.40 10.02
C ILE A 104 11.41 9.03 8.66
N PRO A 105 10.16 9.42 8.38
CA PRO A 105 9.84 10.14 7.14
C PRO A 105 10.69 11.40 6.95
N VAL A 106 10.90 12.19 8.01
CA VAL A 106 11.76 13.39 7.96
C VAL A 106 13.20 13.04 7.63
N ALA A 107 13.75 11.99 8.25
CA ALA A 107 15.13 11.53 7.97
C ALA A 107 15.31 11.01 6.53
N LEU A 108 14.23 10.61 5.86
CA LEU A 108 14.25 10.13 4.48
C LEU A 108 14.14 11.25 3.42
N GLU A 109 13.73 12.46 3.78
CA GLU A 109 13.59 13.58 2.85
C GLU A 109 14.84 13.86 1.99
N PRO A 110 16.09 13.86 2.54
CA PRO A 110 17.30 14.07 1.75
C PRO A 110 17.51 13.02 0.64
N TYR A 111 16.95 11.81 0.82
CA TYR A 111 17.05 10.72 -0.15
C TYR A 111 15.91 10.74 -1.19
N LYS A 112 14.99 11.73 -1.10
CA LYS A 112 13.82 11.87 -1.99
C LYS A 112 12.94 10.62 -1.99
N VAL A 113 12.75 10.04 -0.81
CA VAL A 113 11.87 8.90 -0.55
C VAL A 113 10.77 9.38 0.39
N ALA A 114 9.53 9.15 0.01
CA ALA A 114 8.35 9.52 0.79
C ALA A 114 7.67 8.27 1.34
N ILE A 115 7.58 8.19 2.66
CA ILE A 115 6.72 7.27 3.41
C ILE A 115 5.96 8.06 4.47
N SER A 116 5.03 7.42 5.15
CA SER A 116 4.19 8.10 6.14
C SER A 116 4.34 7.46 7.52
N SER A 117 3.93 8.20 8.56
CA SER A 117 3.88 7.71 9.94
C SER A 117 2.60 8.14 10.63
N GLY A 118 2.23 7.46 11.72
CA GLY A 118 1.08 7.77 12.53
C GLY A 118 0.16 6.58 12.79
N ASP A 119 -1.08 6.88 13.16
CA ASP A 119 -2.10 5.87 13.46
C ASP A 119 -2.96 5.45 12.26
N PHE A 120 -2.92 6.21 11.17
CA PHE A 120 -3.67 5.96 9.93
C PHE A 120 -5.17 5.73 10.15
N TYR A 121 -5.78 6.50 11.04
CA TYR A 121 -7.17 6.39 11.50
C TYR A 121 -7.47 5.07 12.24
N ALA A 122 -6.45 4.34 12.66
CA ALA A 122 -6.54 3.10 13.40
C ALA A 122 -6.11 3.25 14.87
N ALA A 123 -6.47 4.37 15.50
CA ALA A 123 -6.04 4.74 16.85
C ALA A 123 -6.29 3.63 17.89
N ARG A 124 -7.43 2.92 17.79
CA ARG A 124 -7.72 1.78 18.67
C ARG A 124 -6.71 0.63 18.45
N CYS A 125 -6.40 0.30 17.22
CA CYS A 125 -5.42 -0.75 16.89
C CYS A 125 -4.02 -0.37 17.41
N ILE A 126 -3.59 0.87 17.23
CA ILE A 126 -2.31 1.38 17.74
C ILE A 126 -2.24 1.27 19.27
N ARG A 127 -3.32 1.60 19.96
CA ARG A 127 -3.43 1.48 21.43
C ARG A 127 -3.33 0.02 21.87
N ASP A 128 -4.11 -0.86 21.24
CA ASP A 128 -4.16 -2.28 21.60
C ASP A 128 -2.82 -2.99 21.33
N LEU A 129 -2.03 -2.47 20.38
CA LEU A 129 -0.66 -2.93 20.11
C LEU A 129 0.39 -2.28 21.02
N GLY A 130 0.03 -1.30 21.85
CA GLY A 130 0.93 -0.57 22.76
C GLY A 130 1.90 0.37 22.05
N LEU A 131 1.53 0.91 20.88
CA LEU A 131 2.40 1.73 20.03
C LEU A 131 2.14 3.23 20.10
N GLU A 132 1.32 3.69 21.05
CA GLU A 132 0.99 5.11 21.22
C GLU A 132 2.23 5.95 21.59
N ALA A 133 3.09 5.41 22.47
CA ALA A 133 4.30 6.10 22.91
C ALA A 133 5.31 6.31 21.78
N GLU A 134 5.33 5.42 20.79
CA GLU A 134 6.18 5.51 19.60
C GLU A 134 5.60 6.45 18.52
N GLY A 135 4.42 7.03 18.73
CA GLY A 135 3.74 7.88 17.75
C GLY A 135 3.03 7.08 16.66
N GLY A 136 2.67 5.82 16.93
CA GLY A 136 2.06 4.92 15.97
C GLY A 136 3.10 4.07 15.22
N VAL A 137 2.92 3.94 13.91
CA VAL A 137 3.80 3.14 13.04
C VAL A 137 4.36 3.97 11.90
N ILE A 138 5.48 3.53 11.35
CA ILE A 138 5.97 3.96 10.05
C ILE A 138 5.30 3.07 9.01
N ARG A 139 4.84 3.63 7.88
CA ARG A 139 4.17 2.85 6.84
C ARG A 139 4.75 3.14 5.47
N ALA A 140 5.25 2.08 4.84
CA ALA A 140 5.59 2.06 3.43
C ALA A 140 4.51 1.30 2.66
N SER A 141 4.03 1.89 1.58
CA SER A 141 3.04 1.26 0.69
C SER A 141 3.53 1.36 -0.74
N MET A 142 3.27 0.34 -1.51
CA MET A 142 3.58 0.30 -2.93
C MET A 142 2.39 -0.28 -3.69
N VAL A 143 2.37 -0.06 -4.97
CA VAL A 143 1.33 -0.53 -5.88
C VAL A 143 1.97 -1.00 -7.19
N HIS A 144 1.17 -1.60 -8.05
CA HIS A 144 1.61 -2.23 -9.30
C HIS A 144 2.39 -1.33 -10.29
N TYR A 145 2.44 -0.02 -10.11
CA TYR A 145 3.28 0.87 -10.93
C TYR A 145 4.59 1.27 -10.25
N ASN A 146 4.87 0.79 -9.04
CA ASN A 146 6.21 0.90 -8.46
C ASN A 146 7.15 -0.12 -9.10
N SER A 147 8.42 0.25 -9.17
CA SER A 147 9.47 -0.59 -9.73
C SER A 147 10.36 -1.21 -8.65
N GLU A 148 11.11 -2.24 -9.01
CA GLU A 148 12.18 -2.79 -8.16
C GLU A 148 13.19 -1.71 -7.75
N THR A 149 13.49 -0.75 -8.65
CA THR A 149 14.39 0.38 -8.37
C THR A 149 13.82 1.30 -7.29
N ASP A 150 12.50 1.55 -7.27
CA ASP A 150 11.87 2.36 -6.23
C ASP A 150 12.02 1.68 -4.86
N VAL A 151 11.80 0.38 -4.81
CA VAL A 151 11.94 -0.39 -3.57
C VAL A 151 13.39 -0.49 -3.12
N ALA A 152 14.32 -0.71 -4.02
CA ALA A 152 15.76 -0.70 -3.72
C ALA A 152 16.19 0.66 -3.12
N ARG A 153 15.75 1.77 -3.71
CA ARG A 153 16.02 3.13 -3.17
C ARG A 153 15.42 3.33 -1.79
N LEU A 154 14.21 2.82 -1.54
CA LEU A 154 13.61 2.85 -0.20
C LEU A 154 14.46 2.07 0.80
N ILE A 155 14.88 0.86 0.47
CA ILE A 155 15.71 0.01 1.32
C ILE A 155 17.06 0.71 1.61
N ASP A 156 17.75 1.21 0.58
CA ASP A 156 19.02 1.91 0.74
C ASP A 156 18.91 3.15 1.62
N ALA A 157 17.82 3.91 1.47
CA ALA A 157 17.56 5.09 2.29
C ALA A 157 17.25 4.69 3.75
N LEU A 158 16.40 3.70 3.96
CA LEU A 158 16.11 3.16 5.29
C LEU A 158 17.37 2.63 5.97
N ASP A 159 18.21 1.87 5.27
CA ASP A 159 19.43 1.29 5.83
C ASP A 159 20.42 2.34 6.37
N ARG A 160 20.35 3.57 5.85
CA ARG A 160 21.18 4.71 6.27
C ARG A 160 20.63 5.47 7.46
N VAL A 161 19.30 5.41 7.69
CA VAL A 161 18.64 6.24 8.70
C VAL A 161 18.19 5.46 9.94
N ILE A 162 18.17 4.11 9.87
CA ILE A 162 17.70 3.23 10.96
C ILE A 162 18.74 2.19 11.36
#